data_a3b8911367dfe825eaa760d965b18a43
#
_entry.id   a3b8911367dfe825eaa760d965b18a43
#
_cell.length_a   1.000
_cell.length_b   1.000
_cell.length_c   1.000
_cell.angle_alpha   90.00
_cell.angle_beta   90.00
_cell.angle_gamma   90.00
#
_symmetry.space_group_name_H-M   'P 1'
#
loop_
_entity.id
_entity.type
_entity.pdbx_description
1 polymer ?
#
loop_
_entity_poly.entity_id
_entity_poly.type
_entity_poly.pdbx_seq_one_letter_code
_entity_poly.pdbx_strand_id
1 'polypeptide(L)'
;MEEKKEVTIQEIQGKLLEILLYFQKFCQENGLGFVLAGGTCLGAVRHKGFIPWDDDVDVFMLRDDYEKLCRIWDEKADTEHYSCVRSNDRFNIRHSATEIKDNNTTFINRHSVDLDIHQGLMIDV
;
A
#
# COMPACT_ATOMS: atom_id res chain seq x y z
N MET A 1 -11.58 -16.52 -22.44
CA MET A 1 -10.13 -16.55 -22.22
C MET A 1 -9.64 -15.13 -22.03
N GLU A 2 -9.23 -14.77 -20.84
CA GLU A 2 -8.74 -13.43 -20.57
C GLU A 2 -7.36 -13.24 -21.18
N GLU A 3 -7.21 -12.24 -22.02
CA GLU A 3 -5.89 -11.85 -22.51
C GLU A 3 -5.11 -11.19 -21.38
N LYS A 4 -3.92 -11.71 -21.08
CA LYS A 4 -3.00 -11.09 -20.14
C LYS A 4 -2.36 -9.89 -20.82
N LYS A 5 -2.79 -8.70 -20.41
CA LYS A 5 -2.19 -7.45 -20.88
C LYS A 5 -0.92 -7.19 -20.08
N GLU A 6 0.17 -6.88 -20.78
CA GLU A 6 1.38 -6.36 -20.13
C GLU A 6 1.07 -5.00 -19.48
N VAL A 7 1.45 -4.87 -18.20
CA VAL A 7 1.22 -3.66 -17.43
C VAL A 7 2.50 -2.82 -17.45
N THR A 8 2.37 -1.55 -17.80
CA THR A 8 3.50 -0.63 -17.79
C THR A 8 3.79 -0.13 -16.36
N ILE A 9 5.02 0.32 -16.12
CA ILE A 9 5.38 0.91 -14.83
C ILE A 9 4.54 2.17 -14.53
N GLN A 10 4.18 2.94 -15.54
CA GLN A 10 3.32 4.11 -15.39
C GLN A 10 1.90 3.73 -14.91
N GLU A 11 1.36 2.64 -15.40
CA GLU A 11 0.06 2.11 -14.95
C GLU A 11 0.13 1.66 -13.49
N ILE A 12 1.21 0.99 -13.08
CA ILE A 12 1.45 0.59 -11.69
C ILE A 12 1.56 1.83 -10.79
N GLN A 13 2.35 2.82 -11.19
CA GLN A 13 2.52 4.07 -10.44
C GLN A 13 1.20 4.82 -10.29
N GLY A 14 0.37 4.86 -11.35
CA GLY A 14 -0.96 5.46 -11.29
C GLY A 14 -1.87 4.81 -10.25
N LYS A 15 -1.85 3.48 -10.18
CA LYS A 15 -2.62 2.72 -9.19
C LYS A 15 -2.08 2.91 -7.78
N LEU A 16 -0.77 2.90 -7.61
CA LEU A 16 -0.13 3.17 -6.32
C LEU A 16 -0.47 4.58 -5.82
N LEU A 17 -0.51 5.56 -6.71
CA LEU A 17 -0.90 6.92 -6.36
C LEU A 17 -2.36 6.97 -5.90
N GLU A 18 -3.27 6.25 -6.54
CA GLU A 18 -4.67 6.16 -6.10
C GLU A 18 -4.77 5.61 -4.68
N ILE A 19 -4.01 4.55 -4.36
CA ILE A 19 -3.97 3.97 -3.00
C ILE A 19 -3.42 5.00 -2.01
N LEU A 20 -2.34 5.67 -2.35
CA LEU A 20 -1.72 6.69 -1.50
C LEU A 20 -2.66 7.86 -1.23
N LEU A 21 -3.37 8.34 -2.24
CA LEU A 21 -4.33 9.44 -2.10
C LEU A 21 -5.51 9.04 -1.20
N TYR A 22 -6.00 7.82 -1.34
CA TYR A 22 -7.04 7.30 -0.42
C TYR A 22 -6.50 7.19 1.01
N PHE A 23 -5.29 6.68 1.18
CA PHE A 23 -4.63 6.58 2.48
C PHE A 23 -4.45 7.97 3.12
N GLN A 24 -4.03 8.96 2.36
CA GLN A 24 -3.90 10.34 2.82
C GLN A 24 -5.24 10.89 3.31
N LYS A 25 -6.30 10.71 2.53
CA LYS A 25 -7.65 11.14 2.89
C LYS A 25 -8.11 10.47 4.18
N PHE A 26 -7.92 9.16 4.29
CA PHE A 26 -8.26 8.39 5.49
C PHE A 26 -7.52 8.92 6.73
N CYS A 27 -6.22 9.16 6.59
CA CYS A 27 -5.42 9.70 7.68
C CYS A 27 -5.87 11.10 8.11
N GLN A 28 -6.16 11.98 7.15
CA GLN A 28 -6.66 13.32 7.44
C GLN A 28 -8.01 13.28 8.18
N GLU A 29 -8.93 12.44 7.73
CA GLU A 29 -10.27 12.31 8.34
C GLU A 29 -10.22 11.72 9.75
N ASN A 30 -9.18 10.95 10.08
CA ASN A 30 -9.07 10.27 11.37
C ASN A 30 -7.96 10.81 12.28
N GLY A 31 -7.37 11.94 11.91
CA GLY A 31 -6.33 12.59 12.72
C GLY A 31 -5.03 11.81 12.82
N LEU A 32 -4.68 11.05 11.78
CA LEU A 32 -3.45 10.27 11.70
C LEU A 32 -2.39 10.99 10.88
N GLY A 33 -1.14 10.96 11.35
CA GLY A 33 -0.01 11.52 10.63
C GLY A 33 0.84 10.45 9.95
N PHE A 34 1.41 10.78 8.80
CA PHE A 34 2.40 9.95 8.14
C PHE A 34 3.38 10.82 7.34
N VAL A 35 4.52 10.24 7.01
CA VAL A 35 5.50 10.86 6.13
C VAL A 35 5.91 9.87 5.04
N LEU A 36 6.28 10.38 3.88
CA LEU A 36 6.82 9.55 2.81
C LEU A 36 8.21 9.04 3.22
N ALA A 37 8.52 7.81 2.85
CA ALA A 37 9.75 7.14 3.24
C ALA A 37 10.54 6.64 2.03
N GLY A 38 11.83 6.39 2.19
CA GLY A 38 12.67 5.76 1.20
C GLY A 38 12.64 6.42 -0.18
N GLY A 39 12.54 5.61 -1.22
CA GLY A 39 12.48 6.07 -2.61
C GLY A 39 11.26 6.93 -2.92
N THR A 40 10.15 6.72 -2.23
CA THR A 40 8.94 7.55 -2.36
C THR A 40 9.23 8.99 -1.94
N CYS A 41 9.90 9.18 -0.81
CA CYS A 41 10.29 10.50 -0.33
C CYS A 41 11.33 11.14 -1.28
N LEU A 42 12.34 10.39 -1.68
CA LEU A 42 13.35 10.87 -2.62
C LEU A 42 12.73 11.29 -3.95
N GLY A 43 11.81 10.52 -4.49
CA GLY A 43 11.10 10.85 -5.73
C GLY A 43 10.29 12.14 -5.59
N ALA A 44 9.56 12.30 -4.49
CA ALA A 44 8.78 13.51 -4.22
C ALA A 44 9.65 14.77 -4.21
N VAL A 45 10.83 14.71 -3.60
CA VAL A 45 11.73 15.85 -3.48
C VAL A 45 12.50 16.12 -4.78
N ARG A 46 13.07 15.07 -5.38
CA ARG A 46 13.99 15.20 -6.53
C ARG A 46 13.27 15.23 -7.86
N HIS A 47 12.25 14.37 -8.04
CA HIS A 47 11.52 14.21 -9.31
C HIS A 47 10.13 14.84 -9.30
N LYS A 48 9.68 15.35 -8.16
CA LYS A 48 8.32 15.87 -7.93
C LYS A 48 7.23 14.83 -8.24
N GLY A 49 7.55 13.58 -7.98
CA GLY A 49 6.70 12.42 -8.22
C GLY A 49 7.49 11.14 -8.04
N PHE A 50 7.06 10.06 -8.69
CA PHE A 50 7.80 8.81 -8.67
C PHE A 50 9.17 8.94 -9.33
N ILE A 51 10.16 8.24 -8.76
CA ILE A 51 11.37 7.92 -9.52
C ILE A 51 10.91 7.09 -10.73
N PRO A 52 11.35 7.42 -11.97
CA PRO A 52 10.73 6.85 -13.18
C PRO A 52 10.65 5.31 -13.26
N TRP A 53 11.57 4.60 -12.59
CA TRP A 53 11.60 3.13 -12.59
C TRP A 53 11.08 2.50 -11.30
N ASP A 54 10.55 3.30 -10.37
CA ASP A 54 10.12 2.83 -9.05
C ASP A 54 8.69 2.29 -9.12
N ASP A 55 8.46 1.14 -8.50
CA ASP A 55 7.18 0.43 -8.51
C ASP A 55 6.63 0.17 -7.10
N ASP A 56 7.09 0.92 -6.10
CA ASP A 56 6.61 0.80 -4.74
C ASP A 56 6.36 2.16 -4.08
N VAL A 57 5.58 2.16 -3.01
CA VAL A 57 5.31 3.33 -2.17
C VAL A 57 5.50 2.92 -0.72
N ASP A 58 6.35 3.67 -0.03
CA ASP A 58 6.63 3.48 1.40
C ASP A 58 6.27 4.74 2.18
N VAL A 59 5.64 4.54 3.32
CA VAL A 59 5.35 5.61 4.29
C VAL A 59 5.79 5.18 5.68
N PHE A 60 6.09 6.15 6.53
CA PHE A 60 6.33 5.94 7.96
C PHE A 60 5.25 6.62 8.78
N MET A 61 4.86 5.97 9.87
CA MET A 61 3.95 6.52 10.88
C MET A 61 4.59 6.42 12.26
N LEU A 62 4.24 7.35 13.14
CA LEU A 62 4.52 7.19 14.57
C LEU A 62 3.72 6.00 15.10
N ARG A 63 4.26 5.32 16.09
CA ARG A 63 3.70 4.07 16.62
C ARG A 63 2.23 4.20 17.04
N ASP A 64 1.88 5.26 17.73
CA ASP A 64 0.50 5.46 18.20
C ASP A 64 -0.48 5.62 17.03
N ASP A 65 -0.10 6.37 16.00
CA ASP A 65 -0.89 6.55 14.79
C ASP A 65 -1.03 5.24 14.01
N TYR A 66 0.06 4.49 13.90
CA TYR A 66 0.09 3.18 13.26
C TYR A 66 -0.86 2.19 13.93
N GLU A 67 -0.79 2.08 15.26
CA GLU A 67 -1.66 1.17 16.01
C GLU A 67 -3.13 1.60 15.89
N LYS A 68 -3.40 2.89 15.91
CA LYS A 68 -4.77 3.41 15.69
C LYS A 68 -5.26 3.09 14.29
N LEU A 69 -4.43 3.26 13.26
CA LEU A 69 -4.75 2.92 11.87
C LEU A 69 -5.25 1.47 11.77
N CYS A 70 -4.45 0.53 12.31
CA CYS A 70 -4.79 -0.88 12.27
C CYS A 70 -6.08 -1.21 13.02
N ARG A 71 -6.32 -0.52 14.14
CA ARG A 71 -7.51 -0.74 14.98
C ARG A 71 -8.80 -0.25 14.33
N ILE A 72 -8.76 0.91 13.68
CA ILE A 72 -9.99 1.55 13.14
C ILE A 72 -10.29 1.24 11.68
N TRP A 73 -9.37 0.57 10.98
CA TRP A 73 -9.50 0.37 9.53
C TRP A 73 -10.80 -0.33 9.16
N ASP A 74 -11.11 -1.46 9.79
CA ASP A 74 -12.28 -2.27 9.45
C ASP A 74 -13.60 -1.55 9.66
N GLU A 75 -13.64 -0.58 10.59
CA GLU A 75 -14.85 0.18 10.90
C GLU A 75 -15.02 1.42 10.03
N LYS A 76 -13.92 2.06 9.66
CA LYS A 76 -13.95 3.42 9.09
C LYS A 76 -13.47 3.52 7.64
N ALA A 77 -12.70 2.55 7.17
CA ALA A 77 -12.18 2.58 5.81
C ALA A 77 -13.16 1.99 4.80
N ASP A 78 -12.91 2.29 3.53
CA ASP A 78 -13.59 1.65 2.40
C ASP A 78 -13.04 0.24 2.20
N THR A 79 -13.54 -0.70 2.99
CA THR A 79 -13.06 -2.09 3.00
C THR A 79 -13.51 -2.88 1.78
N GLU A 80 -14.43 -2.36 0.99
CA GLU A 80 -14.78 -2.95 -0.31
C GLU A 80 -13.64 -2.83 -1.31
N HIS A 81 -12.95 -1.69 -1.31
CA HIS A 81 -11.89 -1.39 -2.28
C HIS A 81 -10.47 -1.55 -1.72
N TYR A 82 -10.29 -1.40 -0.40
CA TYR A 82 -8.97 -1.40 0.21
C TYR A 82 -8.90 -2.26 1.46
N SER A 83 -7.82 -3.00 1.60
CA SER A 83 -7.53 -3.84 2.76
C SER A 83 -6.27 -3.38 3.47
N CYS A 84 -6.29 -3.43 4.79
CA CYS A 84 -5.11 -3.22 5.64
C CYS A 84 -4.64 -4.58 6.15
N VAL A 85 -3.47 -5.03 5.69
CA VAL A 85 -2.94 -6.36 5.99
C VAL A 85 -1.70 -6.22 6.85
N ARG A 86 -1.80 -6.71 8.09
CA ARG A 86 -0.71 -6.76 9.04
C ARG A 86 -0.32 -8.21 9.29
N SER A 87 0.98 -8.49 9.35
CA SER A 87 1.45 -9.83 9.71
C SER A 87 1.01 -10.20 11.13
N ASN A 88 0.45 -11.39 11.28
CA ASN A 88 -0.02 -11.93 12.58
C ASN A 88 0.01 -13.46 12.54
N ASP A 89 -0.53 -14.11 13.57
CA ASP A 89 -0.56 -15.59 13.67
C ASP A 89 -1.33 -16.25 12.51
N ARG A 90 -2.28 -15.55 11.91
CA ARG A 90 -3.09 -16.06 10.80
C ARG A 90 -2.46 -15.76 9.44
N PHE A 91 -1.87 -14.56 9.29
CA PHE A 91 -1.29 -14.09 8.03
C PHE A 91 0.16 -13.68 8.25
N ASN A 92 1.09 -14.35 7.58
CA ASN A 92 2.50 -14.00 7.60
C ASN A 92 2.90 -13.44 6.25
N ILE A 93 3.07 -12.12 6.16
CA ILE A 93 3.48 -11.43 4.93
C ILE A 93 5.00 -11.36 4.76
N ARG A 94 5.74 -11.99 5.68
CA ARG A 94 7.20 -12.13 5.68
C ARG A 94 8.00 -10.83 5.77
N HIS A 95 7.36 -9.73 6.15
CA HIS A 95 8.07 -8.50 6.51
C HIS A 95 7.29 -7.75 7.59
N SER A 96 7.95 -6.79 8.22
CA SER A 96 7.41 -6.11 9.39
C SER A 96 6.42 -4.98 9.06
N ALA A 97 6.29 -4.60 7.81
CA ALA A 97 5.39 -3.53 7.39
C ALA A 97 3.95 -4.01 7.29
N THR A 98 3.02 -3.10 7.53
CA THR A 98 1.62 -3.28 7.17
C THR A 98 1.42 -2.84 5.73
N GLU A 99 0.57 -3.55 5.01
CA GLU A 99 0.30 -3.26 3.61
C GLU A 99 -1.13 -2.78 3.44
N ILE A 100 -1.31 -1.63 2.76
CA ILE A 100 -2.62 -1.16 2.30
C ILE A 100 -2.77 -1.58 0.86
N LYS A 101 -3.72 -2.46 0.58
CA LYS A 101 -3.87 -3.13 -0.71
C LYS A 101 -5.14 -2.71 -1.43
N ASP A 102 -5.05 -2.61 -2.75
CA ASP A 102 -6.21 -2.45 -3.64
C ASP A 102 -6.84 -3.83 -3.89
N ASN A 103 -8.08 -4.02 -3.45
CA ASN A 103 -8.81 -5.27 -3.56
C ASN A 103 -9.15 -5.66 -5.00
N ASN A 104 -9.09 -4.73 -5.94
CA ASN A 104 -9.44 -4.93 -7.34
C ASN A 104 -8.22 -5.20 -8.22
N THR A 105 -7.03 -5.35 -7.63
CA THR A 105 -5.79 -5.62 -8.36
C THR A 105 -5.14 -6.90 -7.89
N THR A 106 -4.26 -7.45 -8.73
CA THR A 106 -3.41 -8.59 -8.37
C THR A 106 -1.98 -8.26 -8.76
N PHE A 107 -1.07 -8.35 -7.78
CA PHE A 107 0.36 -8.17 -7.96
C PHE A 107 1.08 -9.29 -7.20
N ILE A 108 1.48 -10.32 -7.92
CA ILE A 108 2.12 -11.51 -7.34
C ILE A 108 3.63 -11.38 -7.52
N ASN A 109 4.38 -11.39 -6.42
CA ASN A 109 5.83 -11.39 -6.46
C ASN A 109 6.39 -12.76 -6.05
N ARG A 110 7.69 -13.00 -6.34
CA ARG A 110 8.32 -14.30 -6.09
C ARG A 110 8.41 -14.67 -4.61
N HIS A 111 8.31 -13.71 -3.71
CA HIS A 111 8.43 -13.94 -2.26
C HIS A 111 7.11 -14.32 -1.61
N SER A 112 5.99 -14.09 -2.27
CA SER A 112 4.65 -14.27 -1.70
C SER A 112 3.74 -15.16 -2.53
N VAL A 113 4.18 -15.69 -3.67
CA VAL A 113 3.36 -16.48 -4.58
C VAL A 113 2.73 -17.72 -3.92
N ASP A 114 3.42 -18.34 -2.97
CA ASP A 114 2.97 -19.55 -2.27
C ASP A 114 2.24 -19.25 -0.95
N LEU A 115 2.03 -17.98 -0.61
CA LEU A 115 1.37 -17.60 0.63
C LEU A 115 -0.13 -17.45 0.42
N ASP A 116 -0.91 -17.91 1.39
CA ASP A 116 -2.35 -17.70 1.45
C ASP A 116 -2.63 -16.31 2.03
N ILE A 117 -2.36 -15.28 1.23
CA ILE A 117 -2.55 -13.87 1.58
C ILE A 117 -3.16 -13.11 0.42
N HIS A 118 -3.66 -11.91 0.71
CA HIS A 118 -4.12 -10.98 -0.31
C HIS A 118 -2.95 -10.59 -1.24
N GLN A 119 -3.11 -10.81 -2.54
CA GLN A 119 -2.08 -10.55 -3.56
C GLN A 119 -2.34 -9.24 -4.33
N GLY A 120 -3.04 -8.28 -3.74
CA GLY A 120 -3.34 -7.01 -4.40
C GLY A 120 -2.14 -6.06 -4.45
N LEU A 121 -2.20 -5.10 -5.36
CA LEU A 121 -1.25 -4.00 -5.43
C LEU A 121 -1.33 -3.17 -4.14
N MET A 122 -0.20 -2.70 -3.61
CA MET A 122 -0.13 -2.20 -2.24
C MET A 122 0.82 -1.03 -2.05
N ILE A 123 0.60 -0.30 -0.95
CA ILE A 123 1.62 0.56 -0.36
C ILE A 123 2.06 -0.02 0.98
N ASP A 124 3.31 0.22 1.36
CA ASP A 124 3.89 -0.25 2.64
C ASP A 124 3.85 0.87 3.69
N VAL A 125 3.37 0.50 4.88
CA VAL A 125 3.23 1.43 6.00
C VAL A 125 4.16 1.06 7.16
#